data_70a44c70b28c816cfac265ca9bb7b9f3
#
_entry.id   70a44c70b28c816cfac265ca9bb7b9f3
#
_cell.length_a   1.000
_cell.length_b   1.000
_cell.length_c   1.000
_cell.angle_alpha   90.00
_cell.angle_beta   90.00
_cell.angle_gamma   90.00
#
_symmetry.space_group_name_H-M   'P 1'
#
loop_
_entity.id
_entity.type
_entity.pdbx_description
1 polymer ?
#
loop_
_entity_poly.entity_id
_entity_poly.type
_entity_poly.pdbx_seq_one_letter_code
_entity_poly.pdbx_strand_id
1 'polypeptide(L)'
;GVERARKKAGEADLILAVFDGSAPAQPEDIEILDMLSGKTVIAVLNKSDKGSLFDRSALGDIPFVEISAKNGGGIEKLAESIAEATQINRLDPSAAVLISERQRSCAVRAKEALNEALYAINSGCTLDAVSVCSDDALAALLELCGKRVTDEVADEVFRRFCVGK
;
A
#
# COMPACT_ATOMS: atom_id res chain seq x y z
N GLY A 1 -4.69 4.47 22.46
CA GLY A 1 -5.12 3.61 21.31
C GLY A 1 -6.25 4.26 20.51
N VAL A 2 -7.35 4.57 21.15
CA VAL A 2 -8.60 5.03 20.51
C VAL A 2 -8.43 6.36 19.75
N GLU A 3 -7.74 7.32 20.33
CA GLU A 3 -7.52 8.65 19.72
C GLU A 3 -6.67 8.58 18.43
N ARG A 4 -5.67 7.69 18.42
CA ARG A 4 -4.87 7.43 17.20
C ARG A 4 -5.69 6.73 16.12
N ALA A 5 -6.57 5.81 16.50
CA ALA A 5 -7.47 5.14 15.57
C ALA A 5 -8.47 6.13 14.96
N ARG A 6 -9.06 7.02 15.76
CA ARG A 6 -9.95 8.10 15.29
C ARG A 6 -9.27 9.03 14.30
N LYS A 7 -8.04 9.47 14.60
CA LYS A 7 -7.28 10.33 13.69
C LYS A 7 -7.01 9.65 12.35
N LYS A 8 -6.52 8.40 12.39
CA LYS A 8 -6.26 7.62 11.16
C LYS A 8 -7.52 7.32 10.37
N ALA A 9 -8.64 7.02 11.03
CA ALA A 9 -9.93 6.86 10.37
C ALA A 9 -10.41 8.16 9.72
N GLY A 10 -10.00 9.33 10.25
CA GLY A 10 -10.25 10.65 9.64
C GLY A 10 -9.55 10.87 8.32
N GLU A 11 -8.36 10.31 8.17
CA GLU A 11 -7.43 10.49 7.04
C GLU A 11 -7.53 9.38 5.97
N ALA A 12 -8.25 8.29 6.28
CA ALA A 12 -8.33 7.11 5.41
C ALA A 12 -9.38 7.28 4.31
N ASP A 13 -9.05 6.87 3.10
CA ASP A 13 -9.97 6.81 1.96
C ASP A 13 -10.91 5.60 2.05
N LEU A 14 -10.46 4.50 2.68
CA LEU A 14 -11.23 3.29 2.94
C LEU A 14 -10.89 2.77 4.35
N ILE A 15 -11.92 2.34 5.08
CA ILE A 15 -11.79 1.77 6.41
C ILE A 15 -12.27 0.33 6.40
N LEU A 16 -11.45 -0.58 6.91
CA LEU A 16 -11.85 -1.95 7.20
C LEU A 16 -12.18 -2.04 8.70
N ALA A 17 -13.47 -2.13 9.03
CA ALA A 17 -13.94 -2.30 10.40
C ALA A 17 -14.06 -3.79 10.71
N VAL A 18 -13.16 -4.33 11.52
CA VAL A 18 -13.07 -5.77 11.80
C VAL A 18 -13.77 -6.10 13.11
N PHE A 19 -14.77 -6.98 13.04
CA PHE A 19 -15.56 -7.45 14.16
C PHE A 19 -15.43 -8.97 14.36
N ASP A 20 -15.73 -9.45 15.55
CA ASP A 20 -15.84 -10.89 15.83
C ASP A 20 -17.18 -11.43 15.35
N GLY A 21 -17.21 -12.03 14.16
CA GLY A 21 -18.43 -12.62 13.59
C GLY A 21 -18.98 -13.81 14.38
N SER A 22 -18.19 -14.43 15.26
CA SER A 22 -18.59 -15.58 16.07
C SER A 22 -19.30 -15.21 17.39
N ALA A 23 -19.48 -13.92 17.67
CA ALA A 23 -20.17 -13.39 18.84
C ALA A 23 -21.28 -12.41 18.43
N PRO A 24 -22.31 -12.20 19.26
CA PRO A 24 -23.27 -11.13 19.06
C PRO A 24 -22.58 -9.76 19.07
N ALA A 25 -23.11 -8.81 18.29
CA ALA A 25 -22.62 -7.43 18.31
C ALA A 25 -22.67 -6.85 19.74
N GLN A 26 -21.56 -6.23 20.14
CA GLN A 26 -21.44 -5.61 21.46
C GLN A 26 -21.76 -4.12 21.36
N PRO A 27 -22.12 -3.43 22.46
CA PRO A 27 -22.36 -1.99 22.45
C PRO A 27 -21.19 -1.17 21.86
N GLU A 28 -19.97 -1.60 22.15
CA GLU A 28 -18.73 -0.98 21.63
C GLU A 28 -18.61 -1.10 20.10
N ASP A 29 -19.11 -2.18 19.51
CA ASP A 29 -19.15 -2.37 18.05
C ASP A 29 -20.09 -1.35 17.40
N ILE A 30 -21.24 -1.10 18.03
CA ILE A 30 -22.22 -0.10 17.57
C ILE A 30 -21.62 1.30 17.67
N GLU A 31 -20.95 1.63 18.77
CA GLU A 31 -20.28 2.94 18.89
C GLU A 31 -19.23 3.16 17.80
N ILE A 32 -18.49 2.10 17.43
CA ILE A 32 -17.53 2.14 16.32
C ILE A 32 -18.26 2.42 14.99
N LEU A 33 -19.33 1.69 14.71
CA LEU A 33 -20.12 1.87 13.49
C LEU A 33 -20.68 3.28 13.36
N ASP A 34 -21.25 3.82 14.44
CA ASP A 34 -21.76 5.20 14.48
C ASP A 34 -20.65 6.23 14.19
N MET A 35 -19.47 6.00 14.76
CA MET A 35 -18.31 6.88 14.55
C MET A 35 -17.79 6.86 13.09
N LEU A 36 -18.05 5.77 12.36
CA LEU A 36 -17.63 5.61 10.97
C LEU A 36 -18.69 6.08 9.97
N SER A 37 -19.82 6.59 10.45
CA SER A 37 -20.90 7.11 9.60
C SER A 37 -20.39 8.17 8.63
N GLY A 38 -20.83 8.10 7.37
CA GLY A 38 -20.43 9.01 6.30
C GLY A 38 -19.03 8.77 5.71
N LYS A 39 -18.36 7.68 6.08
CA LYS A 39 -17.06 7.26 5.51
C LYS A 39 -17.23 6.06 4.60
N THR A 40 -16.25 5.82 3.75
CA THR A 40 -16.16 4.59 2.95
C THR A 40 -15.68 3.47 3.86
N VAL A 41 -16.58 2.55 4.22
CA VAL A 41 -16.32 1.47 5.19
C VAL A 41 -16.70 0.13 4.58
N ILE A 42 -15.91 -0.90 4.86
CA ILE A 42 -16.27 -2.31 4.68
C ILE A 42 -16.20 -2.96 6.06
N ALA A 43 -17.31 -3.54 6.52
CA ALA A 43 -17.32 -4.34 7.73
C ALA A 43 -16.76 -5.75 7.43
N VAL A 44 -15.84 -6.21 8.27
CA VAL A 44 -15.20 -7.51 8.14
C VAL A 44 -15.59 -8.36 9.34
N LEU A 45 -16.48 -9.32 9.13
CA LEU A 45 -16.88 -10.27 10.17
C LEU A 45 -15.91 -11.44 10.19
N ASN A 46 -14.93 -11.40 11.09
CA ASN A 46 -13.89 -12.41 11.21
C ASN A 46 -14.38 -13.61 12.05
N LYS A 47 -13.63 -14.71 11.99
CA LYS A 47 -13.87 -15.98 12.68
C LYS A 47 -15.08 -16.76 12.15
N SER A 48 -15.40 -16.65 10.86
CA SER A 48 -16.49 -17.39 10.22
C SER A 48 -16.36 -18.92 10.37
N ASP A 49 -15.16 -19.42 10.69
CA ASP A 49 -14.90 -20.83 11.02
C ASP A 49 -15.55 -21.29 12.33
N LYS A 50 -16.01 -20.37 13.17
CA LYS A 50 -16.69 -20.66 14.45
C LYS A 50 -18.20 -20.46 14.40
N GLY A 51 -18.75 -20.12 13.24
CA GLY A 51 -20.15 -19.78 13.05
C GLY A 51 -20.37 -18.26 12.96
N SER A 52 -21.60 -17.86 12.63
CA SER A 52 -21.99 -16.47 12.47
C SER A 52 -23.08 -16.15 13.48
N LEU A 53 -22.74 -15.38 14.51
CA LEU A 53 -23.65 -14.91 15.57
C LEU A 53 -23.82 -13.39 15.56
N PHE A 54 -23.00 -12.67 14.80
CA PHE A 54 -23.08 -11.22 14.70
C PHE A 54 -24.40 -10.80 14.03
N ASP A 55 -25.13 -9.91 14.69
CA ASP A 55 -26.37 -9.37 14.12
C ASP A 55 -26.05 -8.40 12.97
N ARG A 56 -26.23 -8.87 11.74
CA ARG A 56 -25.96 -8.09 10.53
C ARG A 56 -26.85 -6.85 10.40
N SER A 57 -28.01 -6.81 11.08
CA SER A 57 -28.86 -5.64 11.08
C SER A 57 -28.20 -4.41 11.72
N ALA A 58 -27.23 -4.65 12.61
CA ALA A 58 -26.42 -3.61 13.23
C ALA A 58 -25.51 -2.86 12.23
N LEU A 59 -25.21 -3.47 11.08
CA LEU A 59 -24.37 -2.85 10.04
C LEU A 59 -25.11 -1.84 9.17
N GLY A 60 -26.47 -1.85 9.19
CA GLY A 60 -27.25 -1.00 8.30
C GLY A 60 -26.92 -1.20 6.84
N ASP A 61 -26.58 -0.10 6.14
CA ASP A 61 -26.20 -0.12 4.72
C ASP A 61 -24.68 -0.34 4.48
N ILE A 62 -23.90 -0.58 5.54
CA ILE A 62 -22.46 -0.80 5.40
C ILE A 62 -22.22 -2.17 4.72
N PRO A 63 -21.50 -2.22 3.59
CA PRO A 63 -21.14 -3.48 2.95
C PRO A 63 -20.27 -4.32 3.89
N PHE A 64 -20.49 -5.63 3.91
CA PHE A 64 -19.75 -6.52 4.78
C PHE A 64 -19.24 -7.77 4.07
N VAL A 65 -18.17 -8.33 4.59
CA VAL A 65 -17.58 -9.61 4.16
C VAL A 65 -17.30 -10.50 5.37
N GLU A 66 -17.70 -11.75 5.28
CA GLU A 66 -17.35 -12.76 6.30
C GLU A 66 -16.05 -13.45 5.92
N ILE A 67 -15.10 -13.47 6.86
CA ILE A 67 -13.79 -14.09 6.67
C ILE A 67 -13.44 -15.01 7.84
N SER A 68 -12.50 -15.91 7.59
CA SER A 68 -11.70 -16.54 8.63
C SER A 68 -10.24 -16.27 8.39
N ALA A 69 -9.67 -15.34 9.14
CA ALA A 69 -8.23 -15.06 9.10
C ALA A 69 -7.37 -16.27 9.48
N LYS A 70 -7.97 -17.25 10.18
CA LYS A 70 -7.29 -18.47 10.61
C LYS A 70 -7.03 -19.44 9.47
N ASN A 71 -8.01 -19.62 8.57
CA ASN A 71 -7.94 -20.61 7.49
C ASN A 71 -7.97 -19.99 6.08
N GLY A 72 -8.00 -18.67 5.99
CA GLY A 72 -8.00 -17.93 4.72
C GLY A 72 -9.36 -17.83 4.02
N GLY A 73 -10.42 -18.39 4.61
CA GLY A 73 -11.77 -18.31 4.04
C GLY A 73 -12.25 -16.87 3.88
N GLY A 74 -12.81 -16.53 2.72
CA GLY A 74 -13.39 -15.21 2.44
C GLY A 74 -12.39 -14.09 2.11
N ILE A 75 -11.08 -14.35 2.15
CA ILE A 75 -10.05 -13.32 1.86
C ILE A 75 -10.14 -12.83 0.41
N GLU A 76 -10.42 -13.71 -0.55
CA GLU A 76 -10.58 -13.31 -1.96
C GLU A 76 -11.76 -12.34 -2.13
N LYS A 77 -12.90 -12.63 -1.48
CA LYS A 77 -14.08 -11.75 -1.49
C LYS A 77 -13.78 -10.39 -0.85
N LEU A 78 -12.98 -10.38 0.23
CA LEU A 78 -12.54 -9.12 0.85
C LEU A 78 -11.67 -8.32 -0.12
N ALA A 79 -10.74 -8.96 -0.81
CA ALA A 79 -9.91 -8.30 -1.82
C ALA A 79 -10.75 -7.72 -2.98
N GLU A 80 -11.74 -8.44 -3.46
CA GLU A 80 -12.69 -7.96 -4.47
C GLU A 80 -13.47 -6.73 -3.97
N SER A 81 -14.02 -6.80 -2.75
CA SER A 81 -14.76 -5.68 -2.14
C SER A 81 -13.89 -4.44 -1.95
N ILE A 82 -12.62 -4.60 -1.55
CA ILE A 82 -11.66 -3.51 -1.47
C ILE A 82 -11.41 -2.90 -2.86
N ALA A 83 -11.19 -3.74 -3.87
CA ALA A 83 -10.93 -3.30 -5.23
C ALA A 83 -12.11 -2.52 -5.82
N GLU A 84 -13.34 -2.94 -5.53
CA GLU A 84 -14.57 -2.23 -5.91
C GLU A 84 -14.70 -0.89 -5.20
N ALA A 85 -14.56 -0.86 -3.87
CA ALA A 85 -14.69 0.35 -3.06
C ALA A 85 -13.63 1.41 -3.40
N THR A 86 -12.41 0.98 -3.74
CA THR A 86 -11.31 1.88 -4.12
C THR A 86 -11.25 2.17 -5.62
N GLN A 87 -12.11 1.58 -6.42
CA GLN A 87 -12.13 1.67 -7.89
C GLN A 87 -10.79 1.26 -8.54
N ILE A 88 -9.96 0.49 -7.83
CA ILE A 88 -8.66 0.00 -8.34
C ILE A 88 -8.84 -0.80 -9.64
N ASN A 89 -9.98 -1.48 -9.81
CA ASN A 89 -10.30 -2.21 -11.04
C ASN A 89 -10.43 -1.32 -12.29
N ARG A 90 -10.49 0.01 -12.13
CA ARG A 90 -10.47 0.98 -13.24
C ARG A 90 -9.05 1.41 -13.62
N LEU A 91 -8.06 1.03 -12.83
CA LEU A 91 -6.66 1.28 -13.17
C LEU A 91 -6.24 0.28 -14.23
N ASP A 92 -5.57 0.75 -15.26
CA ASP A 92 -4.95 -0.11 -16.27
C ASP A 92 -3.97 -1.07 -15.58
N PRO A 93 -4.14 -2.39 -15.68
CA PRO A 93 -3.23 -3.36 -15.06
C PRO A 93 -1.78 -3.23 -15.55
N SER A 94 -1.57 -2.61 -16.72
CA SER A 94 -0.25 -2.30 -17.27
C SER A 94 0.33 -1.00 -16.73
N ALA A 95 -0.47 -0.15 -16.06
CA ALA A 95 0.01 1.07 -15.44
C ALA A 95 0.85 0.73 -14.20
N ALA A 96 2.04 1.30 -14.11
CA ALA A 96 2.89 1.17 -12.94
C ALA A 96 2.25 1.92 -11.76
N VAL A 97 1.60 1.18 -10.85
CA VAL A 97 0.94 1.75 -9.66
C VAL A 97 1.86 1.65 -8.45
N LEU A 98 2.13 2.78 -7.82
CA LEU A 98 2.87 2.84 -6.55
C LEU A 98 1.88 2.75 -5.40
N ILE A 99 1.85 1.61 -4.72
CA ILE A 99 0.81 1.25 -3.72
C ILE A 99 1.14 1.84 -2.33
N SER A 100 2.40 2.16 -2.04
CA SER A 100 2.81 2.64 -0.72
C SER A 100 3.54 3.97 -0.78
N GLU A 101 3.43 4.77 0.30
CA GLU A 101 4.17 6.03 0.45
C GLU A 101 5.69 5.80 0.36
N ARG A 102 6.18 4.66 0.87
CA ARG A 102 7.58 4.27 0.70
C ARG A 102 7.97 4.11 -0.77
N GLN A 103 7.16 3.40 -1.56
CA GLN A 103 7.41 3.22 -3.00
C GLN A 103 7.36 4.56 -3.74
N ARG A 104 6.40 5.41 -3.40
CA ARG A 104 6.30 6.75 -3.97
C ARG A 104 7.53 7.59 -3.64
N SER A 105 7.99 7.58 -2.39
CA SER A 105 9.20 8.29 -1.97
C SER A 105 10.45 7.79 -2.71
N CYS A 106 10.60 6.47 -2.88
CA CYS A 106 11.70 5.91 -3.66
C CYS A 106 11.67 6.37 -5.12
N ALA A 107 10.50 6.38 -5.75
CA ALA A 107 10.36 6.82 -7.14
C ALA A 107 10.66 8.32 -7.31
N VAL A 108 10.24 9.15 -6.35
CA VAL A 108 10.55 10.60 -6.35
C VAL A 108 12.06 10.81 -6.23
N ARG A 109 12.72 10.17 -5.26
CA ARG A 109 14.18 10.26 -5.11
C ARG A 109 14.94 9.82 -6.36
N ALA A 110 14.53 8.72 -6.97
CA ALA A 110 15.15 8.25 -8.22
C ALA A 110 15.00 9.28 -9.35
N LYS A 111 13.81 9.88 -9.50
CA LYS A 111 13.56 10.92 -10.48
C LYS A 111 14.42 12.17 -10.24
N GLU A 112 14.54 12.62 -8.99
CA GLU A 112 15.35 13.77 -8.62
C GLU A 112 16.83 13.52 -8.93
N ALA A 113 17.38 12.38 -8.54
CA ALA A 113 18.77 12.01 -8.82
C ALA A 113 19.05 11.92 -10.34
N LEU A 114 18.12 11.38 -11.15
CA LEU A 114 18.27 11.36 -12.60
C LEU A 114 18.23 12.76 -13.21
N ASN A 115 17.40 13.68 -12.69
CA ASN A 115 17.37 15.06 -13.13
C ASN A 115 18.69 15.78 -12.80
N GLU A 116 19.29 15.50 -11.64
CA GLU A 116 20.60 16.02 -11.26
C GLU A 116 21.70 15.50 -12.19
N ALA A 117 21.66 14.19 -12.54
CA ALA A 117 22.57 13.61 -13.51
C ALA A 117 22.46 14.31 -14.89
N LEU A 118 21.24 14.53 -15.38
CA LEU A 118 21.00 15.23 -16.64
C LEU A 118 21.49 16.68 -16.58
N TYR A 119 21.27 17.38 -15.48
CA TYR A 119 21.78 18.71 -15.26
C TYR A 119 23.31 18.75 -15.26
N ALA A 120 23.97 17.80 -14.60
CA ALA A 120 25.42 17.69 -14.57
C ALA A 120 26.00 17.47 -15.98
N ILE A 121 25.38 16.60 -16.79
CA ILE A 121 25.77 16.38 -18.19
C ILE A 121 25.67 17.69 -19.00
N ASN A 122 24.53 18.34 -18.92
CA ASN A 122 24.25 19.55 -19.70
C ASN A 122 25.12 20.75 -19.27
N SER A 123 25.56 20.76 -18.01
CA SER A 123 26.42 21.79 -17.43
C SER A 123 27.92 21.51 -17.63
N GLY A 124 28.29 20.42 -18.32
CA GLY A 124 29.68 20.04 -18.57
C GLY A 124 30.44 19.59 -17.29
N CYS A 125 29.73 19.11 -16.29
CA CYS A 125 30.36 18.53 -15.10
C CYS A 125 31.13 17.26 -15.41
N THR A 126 31.99 16.83 -14.49
CA THR A 126 32.79 15.62 -14.64
C THR A 126 31.91 14.36 -14.66
N LEU A 127 32.38 13.30 -15.32
CA LEU A 127 31.67 12.01 -15.36
C LEU A 127 31.48 11.40 -13.96
N ASP A 128 32.38 11.70 -13.02
CA ASP A 128 32.26 11.27 -11.63
C ASP A 128 31.01 11.84 -10.96
N ALA A 129 30.70 13.13 -11.20
CA ALA A 129 29.47 13.74 -10.66
C ALA A 129 28.21 13.08 -11.25
N VAL A 130 28.23 12.74 -12.53
CA VAL A 130 27.12 12.02 -13.19
C VAL A 130 26.98 10.61 -12.62
N SER A 131 28.09 9.93 -12.36
CA SER A 131 28.08 8.57 -11.76
C SER A 131 27.43 8.59 -10.40
N VAL A 132 27.81 9.51 -9.51
CA VAL A 132 27.21 9.62 -8.15
C VAL A 132 25.68 9.78 -8.23
N CYS A 133 25.18 10.69 -9.05
CA CYS A 133 23.73 10.87 -9.20
C CYS A 133 23.05 9.60 -9.78
N SER A 134 23.73 8.88 -10.67
CA SER A 134 23.21 7.63 -11.25
C SER A 134 23.15 6.51 -10.21
N ASP A 135 24.15 6.44 -9.31
CA ASP A 135 24.17 5.47 -8.20
C ASP A 135 23.06 5.74 -7.19
N ASP A 136 22.81 7.01 -6.88
CA ASP A 136 21.70 7.40 -6.00
C ASP A 136 20.34 7.03 -6.61
N ALA A 137 20.17 7.23 -7.91
CA ALA A 137 18.96 6.83 -8.62
C ALA A 137 18.78 5.29 -8.60
N LEU A 138 19.85 4.55 -8.85
CA LEU A 138 19.86 3.09 -8.80
C LEU A 138 19.52 2.58 -7.40
N ALA A 139 20.11 3.15 -6.36
CA ALA A 139 19.84 2.79 -4.97
C ALA A 139 18.35 2.97 -4.63
N ALA A 140 17.76 4.10 -5.02
CA ALA A 140 16.35 4.37 -4.81
C ALA A 140 15.43 3.38 -5.56
N LEU A 141 15.77 3.00 -6.79
CA LEU A 141 15.01 2.01 -7.58
C LEU A 141 15.13 0.59 -7.00
N LEU A 142 16.29 0.20 -6.50
CA LEU A 142 16.48 -1.08 -5.85
C LEU A 142 15.69 -1.17 -4.54
N GLU A 143 15.67 -0.09 -3.75
CA GLU A 143 14.85 0.01 -2.55
C GLU A 143 13.35 -0.08 -2.89
N LEU A 144 12.91 0.54 -3.97
CA LEU A 144 11.54 0.46 -4.48
C LEU A 144 11.15 -0.99 -4.78
N CYS A 145 12.06 -1.76 -5.39
CA CYS A 145 11.86 -3.18 -5.69
C CYS A 145 12.03 -4.10 -4.47
N GLY A 146 12.31 -3.56 -3.28
CA GLY A 146 12.57 -4.34 -2.07
C GLY A 146 13.92 -5.07 -2.07
N LYS A 147 14.84 -4.71 -2.97
CA LYS A 147 16.20 -5.25 -3.03
C LYS A 147 17.15 -4.31 -2.28
N ARG A 148 18.08 -4.89 -1.55
CA ARG A 148 19.21 -4.13 -1.00
C ARG A 148 20.25 -3.96 -2.09
N VAL A 149 20.88 -2.80 -2.14
CA VAL A 149 22.08 -2.58 -2.94
C VAL A 149 23.17 -3.45 -2.32
N THR A 150 23.54 -4.52 -3.00
CA THR A 150 24.79 -5.21 -2.72
C THR A 150 25.80 -4.73 -3.76
N ASP A 151 27.06 -4.65 -3.38
CA ASP A 151 28.16 -4.24 -4.29
C ASP A 151 28.14 -5.06 -5.59
N GLU A 152 27.74 -6.33 -5.51
CA GLU A 152 27.58 -7.23 -6.65
C GLU A 152 26.53 -6.77 -7.68
N VAL A 153 25.44 -6.13 -7.24
CA VAL A 153 24.38 -5.63 -8.15
C VAL A 153 24.83 -4.34 -8.82
N ALA A 154 25.51 -3.47 -8.10
CA ALA A 154 26.11 -2.27 -8.67
C ALA A 154 27.16 -2.65 -9.74
N ASP A 155 28.07 -3.55 -9.43
CA ASP A 155 29.10 -4.03 -10.36
C ASP A 155 28.50 -4.69 -11.62
N GLU A 156 27.41 -5.45 -11.51
CA GLU A 156 26.75 -6.07 -12.65
C GLU A 156 26.08 -5.05 -13.57
N VAL A 157 25.48 -3.99 -12.99
CA VAL A 157 24.90 -2.88 -13.76
C VAL A 157 26.00 -2.14 -14.50
N PHE A 158 27.09 -1.77 -13.84
CA PHE A 158 28.23 -1.09 -14.46
C PHE A 158 28.93 -1.92 -15.54
N ARG A 159 28.98 -3.26 -15.36
CA ARG A 159 29.56 -4.16 -16.37
C ARG A 159 28.73 -4.22 -17.66
N ARG A 160 27.41 -4.03 -17.58
CA ARG A 160 26.51 -4.01 -18.74
C ARG A 160 26.46 -2.67 -19.45
N PHE A 161 26.67 -1.58 -18.72
CA PHE A 161 26.87 -0.26 -19.31
C PHE A 161 28.36 -0.10 -19.60
N CYS A 162 28.80 -0.54 -20.77
CA CYS A 162 30.15 -0.25 -21.27
C CYS A 162 30.34 1.27 -21.38
N VAL A 163 30.76 1.90 -20.28
CA VAL A 163 31.25 3.27 -20.31
C VAL A 163 32.73 3.20 -20.68
N GLY A 164 32.98 3.38 -21.98
CA GLY A 164 34.20 3.80 -22.59
C GLY A 164 35.54 3.17 -22.15
N LYS A 165 36.07 2.28 -22.97
CA LYS A 165 37.51 2.26 -23.17
C LYS A 165 37.87 3.38 -24.12
#